data_cd580a5c94d6ae237e5945bf7d95119c
#
_entry.id   cd580a5c94d6ae237e5945bf7d95119c
#
_cell.length_a   1.000
_cell.length_b   1.000
_cell.length_c   1.000
_cell.angle_alpha   90.00
_cell.angle_beta   90.00
_cell.angle_gamma   90.00
#
_symmetry.space_group_name_H-M   'P 1'
#
loop_
_entity.id
_entity.type
_entity.pdbx_description
1 polymer ?
#
loop_
_entity_poly.entity_id
_entity_poly.type
_entity_poly.pdbx_seq_one_letter_code
_entity_poly.pdbx_strand_id
1 'polypeptide(L)'
;MGTSNIARHRHTGVTTFVCVAACCLLLLSGCGGATHIDSSAGTATGASSSATAQDGTVFTGPYAQQIKRTYDNAHQSLTKKILKDSKITDQEFLELSQHFSDCAQQQNVEVTVDSQGGMSTSYPSGMSEADGDAIVKQCDADNDFTDM
;
A
#
# COMPACT_ATOMS: atom_id res chain seq x y z
N MET A 1 19.12 3.51 -47.48
CA MET A 1 17.79 2.97 -47.79
C MET A 1 17.68 1.60 -47.14
N GLY A 2 16.98 1.47 -46.07
CA GLY A 2 16.75 0.23 -45.34
C GLY A 2 15.48 0.36 -44.49
N THR A 3 14.37 -0.16 -45.04
CA THR A 3 13.05 -0.12 -44.44
C THR A 3 12.93 -1.29 -43.50
N SER A 4 12.84 -1.03 -42.20
CA SER A 4 12.56 -2.06 -41.18
C SER A 4 11.06 -2.16 -40.91
N ASN A 5 10.52 -3.33 -41.21
CA ASN A 5 9.13 -3.73 -41.01
C ASN A 5 8.85 -3.92 -39.51
N ILE A 6 7.90 -3.16 -38.98
CA ILE A 6 7.33 -3.35 -37.65
C ILE A 6 6.22 -4.39 -37.74
N ALA A 7 6.47 -5.60 -37.27
CA ALA A 7 5.46 -6.64 -37.12
C ALA A 7 4.60 -6.36 -35.88
N ARG A 8 3.35 -5.93 -36.09
CA ARG A 8 2.33 -5.84 -35.04
C ARG A 8 1.78 -7.23 -34.75
N HIS A 9 2.14 -7.80 -33.62
CA HIS A 9 1.44 -8.94 -33.06
C HIS A 9 0.19 -8.47 -32.31
N ARG A 10 -0.96 -8.66 -32.95
CA ARG A 10 -2.27 -8.55 -32.28
C ARG A 10 -2.59 -9.92 -31.66
N HIS A 11 -2.53 -10.02 -30.36
CA HIS A 11 -3.11 -11.14 -29.64
C HIS A 11 -4.56 -10.84 -29.29
N THR A 12 -5.47 -11.40 -30.10
CA THR A 12 -6.91 -11.40 -29.83
C THR A 12 -7.20 -12.65 -28.99
N GLY A 13 -7.15 -12.52 -27.68
CA GLY A 13 -7.59 -13.56 -26.75
C GLY A 13 -9.07 -13.40 -26.44
N VAL A 14 -9.93 -14.12 -27.14
CA VAL A 14 -11.35 -14.24 -26.82
C VAL A 14 -11.48 -15.26 -25.68
N THR A 15 -11.71 -14.79 -24.46
CA THR A 15 -12.01 -15.68 -23.32
C THR A 15 -13.52 -15.77 -23.18
N THR A 16 -14.06 -16.92 -23.59
CA THR A 16 -15.47 -17.29 -23.46
C THR A 16 -15.78 -17.56 -21.99
N PHE A 17 -16.57 -16.70 -21.36
CA PHE A 17 -17.14 -16.96 -20.03
C PHE A 17 -18.35 -17.88 -20.17
N VAL A 18 -18.21 -19.12 -19.70
CA VAL A 18 -19.31 -20.05 -19.51
C VAL A 18 -19.95 -19.74 -18.16
N CYS A 19 -21.17 -19.16 -18.20
CA CYS A 19 -22.03 -19.03 -17.03
C CYS A 19 -22.63 -20.41 -16.71
N VAL A 20 -22.24 -21.00 -15.59
CA VAL A 20 -22.97 -22.11 -14.97
C VAL A 20 -23.82 -21.54 -13.84
N ALA A 21 -25.11 -21.42 -14.13
CA ALA A 21 -26.11 -21.15 -13.13
C ALA A 21 -26.44 -22.47 -12.42
N ALA A 22 -26.13 -22.57 -11.13
CA ALA A 22 -26.64 -23.63 -10.26
C ALA A 22 -27.37 -23.01 -9.09
N CYS A 23 -28.71 -23.07 -9.16
CA CYS A 23 -29.63 -22.83 -8.07
C CYS A 23 -29.44 -23.90 -7.00
N CYS A 24 -29.19 -23.51 -5.75
CA CYS A 24 -29.55 -24.34 -4.59
C CYS A 24 -30.20 -23.47 -3.52
N LEU A 25 -31.52 -23.53 -3.51
CA LEU A 25 -32.36 -23.16 -2.38
C LEU A 25 -32.22 -24.24 -1.31
N LEU A 26 -31.70 -23.92 -0.17
CA LEU A 26 -31.94 -24.68 1.07
C LEU A 26 -32.21 -23.73 2.20
N LEU A 27 -33.47 -23.69 2.57
CA LEU A 27 -33.99 -23.19 3.84
C LEU A 27 -33.52 -24.11 4.95
N LEU A 28 -32.91 -23.56 5.99
CA LEU A 28 -32.98 -24.18 7.33
C LEU A 28 -32.75 -23.13 8.40
N SER A 29 -33.81 -22.90 9.12
CA SER A 29 -33.89 -22.22 10.40
C SER A 29 -33.01 -22.91 11.44
N GLY A 30 -32.18 -22.14 12.15
CA GLY A 30 -31.40 -22.60 13.29
C GLY A 30 -31.18 -21.42 14.23
N CYS A 31 -31.98 -21.39 15.28
CA CYS A 31 -31.89 -20.47 16.40
C CYS A 31 -30.67 -20.79 17.27
N GLY A 32 -29.96 -19.78 17.76
CA GLY A 32 -29.15 -19.89 18.97
C GLY A 32 -27.66 -19.62 18.82
N GLY A 33 -27.20 -18.53 19.40
CA GLY A 33 -25.78 -18.26 19.66
C GLY A 33 -25.39 -16.83 19.34
N ALA A 34 -25.59 -15.93 20.30
CA ALA A 34 -25.09 -14.57 20.21
C ALA A 34 -23.57 -14.58 20.28
N THR A 35 -22.92 -14.53 19.13
CA THR A 35 -21.56 -14.00 19.02
C THR A 35 -21.68 -12.72 18.21
N HIS A 36 -21.53 -11.60 18.90
CA HIS A 36 -21.43 -10.28 18.31
C HIS A 36 -20.24 -10.25 17.33
N ILE A 37 -20.50 -10.47 16.06
CA ILE A 37 -19.62 -10.01 14.99
C ILE A 37 -20.16 -8.62 14.65
N ASP A 38 -19.58 -7.64 15.32
CA ASP A 38 -19.82 -6.23 15.01
C ASP A 38 -19.19 -5.93 13.64
N SER A 39 -19.98 -6.19 12.60
CA SER A 39 -19.74 -5.62 11.28
C SER A 39 -20.27 -4.18 11.31
N SER A 40 -19.69 -3.34 12.13
CA SER A 40 -19.92 -1.89 12.09
C SER A 40 -19.28 -1.33 10.84
N ALA A 41 -20.07 -1.22 9.78
CA ALA A 41 -19.89 -0.16 8.81
C ALA A 41 -20.10 1.16 9.56
N GLY A 42 -19.06 1.61 10.27
CA GLY A 42 -19.09 2.79 11.12
C GLY A 42 -19.10 4.04 10.27
N THR A 43 -20.26 4.66 10.18
CA THR A 43 -20.39 6.12 10.03
C THR A 43 -19.38 6.77 11.00
N ALA A 44 -18.46 7.57 10.47
CA ALA A 44 -17.43 8.28 11.24
C ALA A 44 -18.06 9.37 12.11
N THR A 45 -18.67 8.96 13.22
CA THR A 45 -18.94 9.84 14.34
C THR A 45 -17.67 9.84 15.18
N GLY A 46 -17.05 11.01 15.38
CA GLY A 46 -15.74 11.20 15.97
C GLY A 46 -15.54 10.63 17.39
N ALA A 47 -15.59 9.32 17.52
CA ALA A 47 -15.15 8.62 18.71
C ALA A 47 -13.63 8.63 18.72
N SER A 48 -13.05 9.35 19.67
CA SER A 48 -11.61 9.34 19.94
C SER A 48 -11.23 7.91 20.35
N SER A 49 -10.73 7.12 19.40
CA SER A 49 -10.20 5.80 19.70
C SER A 49 -8.76 5.92 20.21
N SER A 50 -8.36 5.00 21.08
CA SER A 50 -6.97 4.86 21.49
C SER A 50 -6.47 3.45 21.18
N ALA A 51 -5.18 3.34 20.86
CA ALA A 51 -4.53 2.05 20.62
C ALA A 51 -3.13 2.08 21.26
N THR A 52 -2.72 0.95 21.83
CA THR A 52 -1.40 0.82 22.43
C THR A 52 -0.56 -0.17 21.66
N ALA A 53 0.62 0.25 21.20
CA ALA A 53 1.60 -0.59 20.52
C ALA A 53 2.24 -1.62 21.48
N GLN A 54 2.98 -2.57 20.92
CA GLN A 54 3.65 -3.62 21.69
C GLN A 54 4.72 -3.07 22.66
N ASP A 55 5.34 -1.95 22.33
CA ASP A 55 6.33 -1.27 23.17
C ASP A 55 5.72 -0.29 24.20
N GLY A 56 4.38 -0.22 24.29
CA GLY A 56 3.67 0.65 25.19
C GLY A 56 3.37 2.05 24.64
N THR A 57 3.75 2.37 23.39
CA THR A 57 3.40 3.64 22.75
C THR A 57 1.88 3.73 22.57
N VAL A 58 1.28 4.86 22.98
CA VAL A 58 -0.16 5.09 22.91
C VAL A 58 -0.48 6.04 21.76
N PHE A 59 -1.36 5.60 20.88
CA PHE A 59 -1.90 6.38 19.77
C PHE A 59 -3.33 6.82 20.08
N THR A 60 -3.70 8.02 19.63
CA THR A 60 -5.03 8.59 19.86
C THR A 60 -5.59 9.18 18.58
N GLY A 61 -6.92 9.25 18.49
CA GLY A 61 -7.61 9.83 17.34
C GLY A 61 -8.31 8.79 16.47
N PRO A 62 -8.94 9.24 15.38
CA PRO A 62 -9.79 8.37 14.54
C PRO A 62 -9.00 7.24 13.84
N TYR A 63 -7.70 7.42 13.64
CA TYR A 63 -6.80 6.48 12.96
C TYR A 63 -5.88 5.71 13.91
N ALA A 64 -6.08 5.80 15.23
CA ALA A 64 -5.19 5.21 16.24
C ALA A 64 -4.88 3.73 16.00
N GLN A 65 -5.89 2.93 15.61
CA GLN A 65 -5.70 1.50 15.32
C GLN A 65 -4.89 1.24 14.03
N GLN A 66 -5.05 2.09 13.03
CA GLN A 66 -4.28 2.00 11.79
C GLN A 66 -2.83 2.37 12.03
N ILE A 67 -2.59 3.52 12.66
CA ILE A 67 -1.26 4.01 13.03
C ILE A 67 -0.52 2.97 13.89
N LYS A 68 -1.22 2.39 14.89
CA LYS A 68 -0.65 1.29 15.69
C LYS A 68 -0.18 0.13 14.83
N ARG A 69 -1.00 -0.33 13.88
CA ARG A 69 -0.62 -1.46 13.02
C ARG A 69 0.61 -1.15 12.18
N THR A 70 0.64 0.02 11.55
CA THR A 70 1.80 0.48 10.78
C THR A 70 3.03 0.60 11.68
N TYR A 71 2.90 1.18 12.86
CA TYR A 71 3.99 1.32 13.84
C TYR A 71 4.55 -0.04 14.30
N ASP A 72 3.68 -0.99 14.64
CA ASP A 72 4.11 -2.32 15.10
C ASP A 72 4.82 -3.11 13.99
N ASN A 73 4.44 -2.90 12.73
CA ASN A 73 5.03 -3.56 11.56
C ASN A 73 6.23 -2.80 10.97
N ALA A 74 6.43 -1.54 11.33
CA ALA A 74 7.49 -0.73 10.78
C ALA A 74 8.89 -1.32 11.03
N HIS A 75 9.68 -1.41 9.97
CA HIS A 75 11.06 -1.89 10.00
C HIS A 75 12.03 -0.75 10.28
N GLN A 76 11.72 0.46 9.83
CA GLN A 76 12.57 1.62 9.97
C GLN A 76 12.32 2.40 11.26
N SER A 77 13.41 2.84 11.89
CA SER A 77 13.33 3.70 13.08
C SER A 77 12.75 5.08 12.76
N LEU A 78 12.94 5.57 11.53
CA LEU A 78 12.37 6.82 11.06
C LEU A 78 10.85 6.74 11.03
N THR A 79 10.28 5.68 10.43
CA THR A 79 8.83 5.43 10.38
C THR A 79 8.23 5.41 11.78
N LYS A 80 8.87 4.68 12.72
CA LYS A 80 8.43 4.66 14.13
C LYS A 80 8.50 6.03 14.79
N LYS A 81 9.55 6.81 14.51
CA LYS A 81 9.69 8.17 15.02
C LYS A 81 8.56 9.07 14.52
N ILE A 82 8.27 9.03 13.23
CA ILE A 82 7.22 9.82 12.57
C ILE A 82 5.83 9.49 13.15
N LEU A 83 5.50 8.20 13.24
CA LEU A 83 4.18 7.77 13.71
C LEU A 83 3.91 8.01 15.19
N LYS A 84 4.94 8.28 15.99
CA LYS A 84 4.88 8.27 17.46
C LYS A 84 3.89 9.29 18.06
N ASP A 85 3.66 10.41 17.39
CA ASP A 85 2.73 11.45 17.85
C ASP A 85 1.33 11.36 17.21
N SER A 86 1.08 10.29 16.43
CA SER A 86 -0.17 10.02 15.72
C SER A 86 -0.48 11.03 14.60
N LYS A 87 0.54 11.69 14.07
CA LYS A 87 0.43 12.66 12.98
C LYS A 87 1.58 12.43 12.00
N ILE A 88 1.34 12.80 10.75
CA ILE A 88 2.37 12.91 9.72
C ILE A 88 2.34 14.34 9.22
N THR A 89 3.42 15.07 9.44
CA THR A 89 3.58 16.41 8.92
C THR A 89 4.14 16.40 7.50
N ASP A 90 3.95 17.48 6.74
CA ASP A 90 4.53 17.61 5.39
C ASP A 90 6.05 17.45 5.41
N GLN A 91 6.71 17.90 6.47
CA GLN A 91 8.16 17.77 6.63
C GLN A 91 8.59 16.31 6.85
N GLU A 92 7.86 15.55 7.63
CA GLU A 92 8.12 14.13 7.87
C GLU A 92 7.83 13.29 6.64
N PHE A 93 6.74 13.61 5.91
CA PHE A 93 6.46 13.00 4.63
C PHE A 93 7.58 13.26 3.61
N LEU A 94 8.10 14.49 3.56
CA LEU A 94 9.22 14.83 2.69
C LEU A 94 10.50 14.07 3.09
N GLU A 95 10.81 13.95 4.40
CA GLU A 95 11.96 13.20 4.90
C GLU A 95 11.87 11.71 4.48
N LEU A 96 10.69 11.10 4.64
CA LEU A 96 10.47 9.71 4.23
C LEU A 96 10.58 9.53 2.72
N SER A 97 9.96 10.43 1.94
CA SER A 97 10.04 10.44 0.47
C SER A 97 11.49 10.53 -0.01
N GLN A 98 12.31 11.32 0.66
CA GLN A 98 13.74 11.47 0.34
C GLN A 98 14.49 10.15 0.58
N HIS A 99 14.27 9.49 1.71
CA HIS A 99 14.89 8.20 2.01
C HIS A 99 14.53 7.12 0.99
N PHE A 100 13.26 7.06 0.59
CA PHE A 100 12.80 6.16 -0.44
C PHE A 100 13.46 6.45 -1.81
N SER A 101 13.48 7.73 -2.22
CA SER A 101 14.11 8.16 -3.48
C SER A 101 15.62 7.89 -3.49
N ASP A 102 16.32 8.14 -2.37
CA ASP A 102 17.75 7.88 -2.22
C ASP A 102 18.07 6.38 -2.34
N CYS A 103 17.23 5.51 -1.79
CA CYS A 103 17.37 4.06 -1.95
C CYS A 103 17.31 3.64 -3.43
N ALA A 104 16.32 4.12 -4.16
CA ALA A 104 16.16 3.81 -5.58
C ALA A 104 17.32 4.38 -6.42
N GLN A 105 17.77 5.60 -6.12
CA GLN A 105 18.87 6.25 -6.81
C GLN A 105 20.20 5.51 -6.65
N GLN A 106 20.46 4.88 -5.49
CA GLN A 106 21.64 4.04 -5.28
C GLN A 106 21.69 2.84 -6.23
N GLN A 107 20.52 2.45 -6.77
CA GLN A 107 20.39 1.37 -7.75
C GLN A 107 20.15 1.90 -9.18
N ASN A 108 20.44 3.18 -9.41
CA ASN A 108 20.28 3.91 -10.68
C ASN A 108 18.82 4.01 -11.17
N VAL A 109 17.85 3.91 -10.29
CA VAL A 109 16.44 4.19 -10.57
C VAL A 109 16.11 5.57 -10.01
N GLU A 110 15.58 6.46 -10.84
CA GLU A 110 15.14 7.77 -10.39
C GLU A 110 13.68 7.69 -9.97
N VAL A 111 13.40 8.04 -8.71
CA VAL A 111 12.04 8.14 -8.16
C VAL A 111 11.84 9.55 -7.64
N THR A 112 10.75 10.18 -8.05
CA THR A 112 10.31 11.47 -7.51
C THR A 112 8.92 11.32 -6.91
N VAL A 113 8.74 11.89 -5.71
CA VAL A 113 7.45 11.91 -5.00
C VAL A 113 7.01 13.36 -4.87
N ASP A 114 5.79 13.67 -5.27
CA ASP A 114 5.23 15.00 -5.10
C ASP A 114 4.58 15.19 -3.72
N SER A 115 4.22 16.41 -3.38
CA SER A 115 3.62 16.76 -2.08
C SER A 115 2.22 16.17 -1.85
N GLN A 116 1.64 15.51 -2.84
CA GLN A 116 0.33 14.84 -2.77
C GLN A 116 0.47 13.31 -2.77
N GLY A 117 1.71 12.80 -2.72
CA GLY A 117 2.00 11.37 -2.76
C GLY A 117 2.00 10.78 -4.18
N GLY A 118 1.90 11.61 -5.21
CA GLY A 118 2.09 11.18 -6.60
C GLY A 118 3.53 10.76 -6.84
N MET A 119 3.74 9.60 -7.48
CA MET A 119 5.05 9.04 -7.73
C MET A 119 5.33 8.96 -9.23
N SER A 120 6.56 9.32 -9.62
CA SER A 120 7.08 9.17 -10.98
C SER A 120 8.41 8.43 -10.94
N THR A 121 8.60 7.47 -11.83
CA THR A 121 9.81 6.66 -11.93
C THR A 121 10.44 6.78 -13.31
N SER A 122 11.78 6.77 -13.36
CA SER A 122 12.57 6.77 -14.60
C SER A 122 13.68 5.72 -14.48
N TYR A 123 13.82 4.91 -15.52
CA TYR A 123 14.79 3.81 -15.56
C TYR A 123 15.92 4.12 -16.51
N PRO A 124 17.17 3.74 -16.20
CA PRO A 124 18.32 3.95 -17.08
C PRO A 124 18.22 3.09 -18.34
N SER A 125 18.89 3.53 -19.40
CA SER A 125 18.98 2.78 -20.65
C SER A 125 19.56 1.38 -20.40
N GLY A 126 18.84 0.35 -20.84
CA GLY A 126 19.25 -1.05 -20.70
C GLY A 126 18.67 -1.78 -19.48
N MET A 127 18.02 -1.08 -18.57
CA MET A 127 17.24 -1.71 -17.50
C MET A 127 15.85 -2.06 -18.06
N SER A 128 15.35 -3.25 -17.75
CA SER A 128 13.96 -3.58 -18.07
C SER A 128 13.02 -2.92 -17.06
N GLU A 129 11.78 -2.61 -17.48
CA GLU A 129 10.75 -2.07 -16.56
C GLU A 129 10.53 -3.01 -15.36
N ALA A 130 10.50 -4.33 -15.61
CA ALA A 130 10.32 -5.30 -14.53
C ALA A 130 11.46 -5.29 -13.49
N ASP A 131 12.71 -5.09 -13.92
CA ASP A 131 13.85 -4.98 -13.01
C ASP A 131 13.79 -3.66 -12.23
N GLY A 132 13.42 -2.56 -12.90
CA GLY A 132 13.23 -1.27 -12.26
C GLY A 132 12.11 -1.27 -11.22
N ASP A 133 10.97 -1.85 -11.57
CA ASP A 133 9.84 -2.01 -10.64
C ASP A 133 10.19 -2.87 -9.43
N ALA A 134 11.02 -3.91 -9.61
CA ALA A 134 11.49 -4.73 -8.49
C ALA A 134 12.37 -3.92 -7.51
N ILE A 135 13.21 -3.03 -8.02
CA ILE A 135 14.01 -2.10 -7.22
C ILE A 135 13.12 -1.13 -6.44
N VAL A 136 12.15 -0.51 -7.12
CA VAL A 136 11.21 0.43 -6.48
C VAL A 136 10.45 -0.27 -5.36
N LYS A 137 9.92 -1.47 -5.61
CA LYS A 137 9.20 -2.27 -4.61
C LYS A 137 10.09 -2.68 -3.43
N GLN A 138 11.36 -3.01 -3.68
CA GLN A 138 12.31 -3.33 -2.61
C GLN A 138 12.58 -2.09 -1.74
N CYS A 139 12.85 -0.94 -2.36
CA CYS A 139 13.08 0.32 -1.64
C CYS A 139 11.84 0.80 -0.88
N ASP A 140 10.64 0.56 -1.41
CA ASP A 140 9.38 0.83 -0.72
C ASP A 140 9.29 0.00 0.57
N ALA A 141 9.48 -1.30 0.47
CA ALA A 141 9.46 -2.21 1.62
C ALA A 141 10.57 -1.89 2.65
N ASP A 142 11.77 -1.54 2.18
CA ASP A 142 12.90 -1.21 3.06
C ASP A 142 12.71 0.12 3.81
N ASN A 143 11.86 1.02 3.30
CA ASN A 143 11.59 2.33 3.90
C ASN A 143 10.19 2.45 4.49
N ASP A 144 9.37 1.40 4.47
CA ASP A 144 7.96 1.40 4.92
C ASP A 144 7.11 2.51 4.25
N PHE A 145 7.45 2.92 3.00
CA PHE A 145 6.94 4.15 2.41
C PHE A 145 5.44 4.08 2.11
N THR A 146 4.95 3.01 1.47
CA THR A 146 3.52 2.85 1.14
C THR A 146 2.67 2.38 2.31
N ASP A 147 3.28 1.94 3.41
CA ASP A 147 2.57 1.53 4.62
C ASP A 147 2.14 2.72 5.50
N MET A 148 2.62 3.96 5.19
CA MET A 148 2.32 5.21 5.88
C MET A 148 1.06 5.86 5.36
#